data_92b577d0f5714accc43375f5ea0a8abb
#
_entry.id   92b577d0f5714accc43375f5ea0a8abb
#
_cell.length_a   1.000
_cell.length_b   1.000
_cell.length_c   1.000
_cell.angle_alpha   90.00
_cell.angle_beta   90.00
_cell.angle_gamma   90.00
#
_symmetry.space_group_name_H-M   'P 1'
#
loop_
_entity.id
_entity.type
_entity.pdbx_description
1 polymer ?
#
loop_
_entity_poly.entity_id
_entity_poly.type
_entity_poly.pdbx_seq_one_letter_code
_entity_poly.pdbx_strand_id
1 'polypeptide(L)'
;MLLFSSVWLVACNEYIDIYRPIDIARAGQSVMVEFEIKKQGGYLFALLFETGEGHDELERRFKLFGSINKVGVVIPISLRIVKDDQIFFDETINTKGTDGGQAFDYQERRLNTAVRDIKSFSLSPGRYSVVITTLEDVALFNGIESFVNVAYYEPKI
;
A
#
# COMPACT_ATOMS: atom_id res chain seq x y z
N MET A 1 0.68 5.30 -34.31
CA MET A 1 -0.24 6.13 -33.56
C MET A 1 -0.73 5.30 -32.36
N LEU A 2 -0.17 5.58 -31.22
CA LEU A 2 -0.57 4.91 -29.96
C LEU A 2 -1.80 5.61 -29.43
N LEU A 3 -2.95 4.97 -29.61
CA LEU A 3 -4.16 5.36 -28.92
C LEU A 3 -4.03 4.89 -27.47
N PHE A 4 -3.65 5.81 -26.58
CA PHE A 4 -3.91 5.60 -25.18
C PHE A 4 -5.41 5.71 -24.97
N SER A 5 -6.11 4.60 -25.14
CA SER A 5 -7.41 4.44 -24.53
C SER A 5 -7.18 4.48 -23.02
N SER A 6 -7.22 5.66 -22.45
CA SER A 6 -7.53 5.76 -21.04
C SER A 6 -8.93 5.21 -20.89
N VAL A 7 -9.02 3.92 -20.62
CA VAL A 7 -10.25 3.31 -20.18
C VAL A 7 -10.50 3.89 -18.81
N TRP A 8 -11.23 4.99 -18.79
CA TRP A 8 -11.88 5.46 -17.59
C TRP A 8 -12.91 4.40 -17.26
N LEU A 9 -12.50 3.41 -16.50
CA LEU A 9 -13.45 2.56 -15.82
C LEU A 9 -14.23 3.47 -14.89
N VAL A 10 -15.36 3.95 -15.37
CA VAL A 10 -16.37 4.49 -14.49
C VAL A 10 -16.91 3.28 -13.75
N ALA A 11 -16.14 2.79 -12.77
CA ALA A 11 -16.68 1.91 -11.78
C ALA A 11 -17.76 2.72 -11.08
N CYS A 12 -18.99 2.21 -11.06
CA CYS A 12 -20.08 2.77 -10.27
C CYS A 12 -19.76 2.71 -8.76
N ASN A 13 -18.54 2.34 -8.39
CA ASN A 13 -18.07 2.30 -7.03
C ASN A 13 -17.46 3.65 -6.68
N GLU A 14 -18.08 4.32 -5.71
CA GLU A 14 -17.60 5.58 -5.14
C GLU A 14 -16.28 5.39 -4.39
N TYR A 15 -15.84 4.16 -4.17
CA TYR A 15 -14.69 3.79 -3.36
C TYR A 15 -13.57 3.21 -4.20
N ILE A 16 -12.35 3.60 -3.87
CA ILE A 16 -11.15 3.05 -4.52
C ILE A 16 -10.58 1.89 -3.71
N ASP A 17 -9.96 0.96 -4.40
CA ASP A 17 -9.19 -0.14 -3.82
C ASP A 17 -8.09 -0.51 -4.83
N ILE A 18 -6.90 0.05 -4.62
CA ILE A 18 -5.82 0.01 -5.60
C ILE A 18 -4.65 -0.79 -5.04
N TYR A 19 -4.11 -1.70 -5.85
CA TYR A 19 -2.95 -2.53 -5.53
C TYR A 19 -1.86 -2.28 -6.55
N ARG A 20 -0.62 -2.03 -6.07
CA ARG A 20 0.56 -1.87 -6.94
C ARG A 20 1.74 -2.60 -6.34
N PRO A 21 2.47 -3.43 -7.12
CA PRO A 21 3.64 -4.10 -6.59
C PRO A 21 4.76 -3.11 -6.27
N ILE A 22 5.50 -3.42 -5.21
CA ILE A 22 6.68 -2.66 -4.81
C ILE A 22 7.74 -3.62 -4.25
N ASP A 23 9.00 -3.40 -4.60
CA ASP A 23 10.12 -4.18 -4.06
C ASP A 23 10.63 -3.53 -2.77
N ILE A 24 10.25 -4.10 -1.63
CA ILE A 24 10.66 -3.58 -0.31
C ILE A 24 12.13 -3.85 -0.01
N ALA A 25 12.73 -4.87 -0.62
CA ALA A 25 14.11 -5.26 -0.31
C ALA A 25 15.15 -4.22 -0.75
N ARG A 26 14.78 -3.31 -1.65
CA ARG A 26 15.70 -2.33 -2.24
C ARG A 26 15.31 -0.91 -1.95
N ALA A 27 16.29 -0.06 -1.65
CA ALA A 27 16.10 1.39 -1.59
C ALA A 27 15.82 1.97 -2.97
N GLY A 28 15.13 3.11 -3.01
CA GLY A 28 14.88 3.86 -4.24
C GLY A 28 13.81 3.29 -5.14
N GLN A 29 13.03 2.33 -4.68
CA GLN A 29 11.89 1.79 -5.43
C GLN A 29 10.69 2.70 -5.25
N SER A 30 10.10 3.19 -6.33
CA SER A 30 8.97 4.10 -6.30
C SER A 30 7.76 3.51 -6.97
N VAL A 31 6.61 3.77 -6.38
CA VAL A 31 5.28 3.47 -6.94
C VAL A 31 4.49 4.76 -7.01
N MET A 32 3.91 5.05 -8.17
CA MET A 32 3.01 6.16 -8.36
C MET A 32 1.58 5.64 -8.53
N VAL A 33 0.65 6.22 -7.79
CA VAL A 33 -0.78 5.91 -7.89
C VAL A 33 -1.53 7.21 -8.13
N GLU A 34 -2.37 7.23 -9.16
CA GLU A 34 -3.23 8.38 -9.48
C GLU A 34 -4.69 7.96 -9.35
N PHE A 35 -5.49 8.76 -8.67
CA PHE A 35 -6.91 8.49 -8.49
C PHE A 35 -7.71 9.75 -8.26
N GLU A 36 -9.01 9.65 -8.47
CA GLU A 36 -9.97 10.71 -8.19
C GLU A 36 -10.86 10.28 -7.03
N ILE A 37 -11.01 11.16 -6.05
CA ILE A 37 -11.97 11.01 -4.95
C ILE A 37 -13.19 11.84 -5.29
N LYS A 38 -14.34 11.19 -5.33
CA LYS A 38 -15.63 11.84 -5.60
C LYS A 38 -16.45 12.06 -4.34
N LYS A 39 -16.22 11.22 -3.32
CA LYS A 39 -16.94 11.28 -2.06
C LYS A 39 -15.94 11.34 -0.91
N GLN A 40 -16.05 12.36 -0.10
CA GLN A 40 -15.20 12.50 1.09
C GLN A 40 -15.31 11.27 1.99
N GLY A 41 -14.18 10.83 2.52
CA GLY A 41 -14.12 9.69 3.44
C GLY A 41 -12.72 9.41 3.92
N GLY A 42 -12.60 8.38 4.75
CA GLY A 42 -11.34 7.86 5.22
C GLY A 42 -10.70 6.93 4.20
N TYR A 43 -9.40 7.07 4.01
CA TYR A 43 -8.61 6.24 3.10
C TYR A 43 -7.35 5.79 3.81
N LEU A 44 -7.03 4.50 3.67
CA LEU A 44 -5.84 3.91 4.26
C LEU A 44 -4.80 3.65 3.18
N PHE A 45 -3.58 4.12 3.42
CA PHE A 45 -2.40 3.73 2.66
C PHE A 45 -1.66 2.67 3.46
N ALA A 46 -1.41 1.52 2.83
CA ALA A 46 -0.82 0.38 3.49
C ALA A 46 0.21 -0.33 2.61
N LEU A 47 1.12 -1.04 3.27
CA LEU A 47 1.96 -2.05 2.63
C LEU A 47 1.33 -3.42 2.89
N LEU A 48 1.32 -4.26 1.87
CA LEU A 48 0.84 -5.62 1.95
C LEU A 48 2.01 -6.57 1.70
N PHE A 49 2.21 -7.52 2.60
CA PHE A 49 3.29 -8.50 2.50
C PHE A 49 2.70 -9.89 2.33
N GLU A 50 3.06 -10.58 1.26
CA GLU A 50 2.59 -11.94 1.00
C GLU A 50 3.09 -12.87 2.11
N THR A 51 2.20 -13.70 2.65
CA THR A 51 2.47 -14.49 3.86
C THR A 51 3.24 -15.79 3.60
N GLY A 52 3.36 -16.19 2.33
CA GLY A 52 3.99 -17.47 1.98
C GLY A 52 3.06 -18.66 2.19
N GLU A 53 3.57 -19.83 1.89
CA GLU A 53 2.87 -21.10 2.07
C GLU A 53 3.62 -21.99 3.06
N GLY A 54 2.85 -22.72 3.86
CA GLY A 54 3.39 -23.63 4.86
C GLY A 54 3.66 -22.95 6.18
N HIS A 55 3.61 -23.73 7.25
CA HIS A 55 3.70 -23.24 8.63
C HIS A 55 5.03 -22.54 8.93
N ASP A 56 6.14 -23.16 8.54
CA ASP A 56 7.47 -22.63 8.86
C ASP A 56 7.75 -21.30 8.16
N GLU A 57 7.35 -21.19 6.89
CA GLU A 57 7.52 -19.98 6.10
C GLU A 57 6.63 -18.85 6.63
N LEU A 58 5.39 -19.17 6.98
CA LEU A 58 4.46 -18.23 7.59
C LEU A 58 5.02 -17.68 8.89
N GLU A 59 5.52 -18.53 9.78
CA GLU A 59 6.10 -18.15 11.05
C GLU A 59 7.34 -17.25 10.85
N ARG A 60 8.23 -17.63 9.92
CA ARG A 60 9.43 -16.86 9.58
C ARG A 60 9.07 -15.44 9.11
N ARG A 61 8.12 -15.34 8.20
CA ARG A 61 7.71 -14.05 7.63
C ARG A 61 7.02 -13.18 8.67
N PHE A 62 6.16 -13.73 9.53
CA PHE A 62 5.49 -12.95 10.56
C PHE A 62 6.46 -12.38 11.61
N LYS A 63 7.59 -12.99 11.85
CA LYS A 63 8.65 -12.40 12.67
C LYS A 63 9.21 -11.12 12.04
N LEU A 64 9.33 -11.10 10.71
CA LEU A 64 9.77 -9.91 9.97
C LEU A 64 8.70 -8.83 9.94
N PHE A 65 7.44 -9.23 9.76
CA PHE A 65 6.32 -8.30 9.62
C PHE A 65 5.94 -7.62 10.93
N GLY A 66 6.07 -8.33 12.04
CA GLY A 66 5.59 -7.86 13.33
C GLY A 66 4.09 -8.09 13.50
N SER A 67 3.53 -7.46 14.53
CA SER A 67 2.12 -7.54 14.89
C SER A 67 1.68 -6.24 15.56
N ILE A 68 0.48 -6.19 16.10
CA ILE A 68 -0.01 -5.03 16.88
C ILE A 68 0.96 -4.71 18.03
N ASN A 69 1.53 -5.76 18.66
CA ASN A 69 2.38 -5.62 19.83
C ASN A 69 3.88 -5.78 19.51
N LYS A 70 4.24 -6.06 18.27
CA LYS A 70 5.63 -6.27 17.86
C LYS A 70 5.95 -5.44 16.63
N VAL A 71 7.06 -4.71 16.70
CA VAL A 71 7.46 -3.79 15.65
C VAL A 71 7.83 -4.52 14.34
N GLY A 72 8.46 -5.71 14.44
CA GLY A 72 9.03 -6.37 13.28
C GLY A 72 10.18 -5.56 12.68
N VAL A 73 10.44 -5.74 11.39
CA VAL A 73 11.45 -4.95 10.69
C VAL A 73 10.85 -3.60 10.33
N VAL A 74 11.48 -2.51 10.79
CA VAL A 74 11.07 -1.15 10.43
C VAL A 74 11.42 -0.88 8.98
N ILE A 75 10.46 -0.41 8.20
CA ILE A 75 10.66 -0.06 6.80
C ILE A 75 10.36 1.43 6.62
N PRO A 76 11.41 2.26 6.49
CA PRO A 76 11.21 3.69 6.23
C PRO A 76 10.82 3.89 4.77
N ILE A 77 9.79 4.69 4.58
CA ILE A 77 9.30 5.09 3.24
C ILE A 77 9.09 6.59 3.18
N SER A 78 9.16 7.13 1.97
CA SER A 78 8.71 8.47 1.67
C SER A 78 7.28 8.39 1.12
N LEU A 79 6.37 9.16 1.70
CA LEU A 79 5.00 9.29 1.22
C LEU A 79 4.75 10.72 0.80
N ARG A 80 4.49 10.91 -0.50
CA ARG A 80 4.17 12.21 -1.07
C ARG A 80 2.80 12.15 -1.74
N ILE A 81 1.91 13.02 -1.31
CA ILE A 81 0.55 13.14 -1.85
C ILE A 81 0.38 14.54 -2.42
N VAL A 82 0.01 14.61 -3.69
CA VAL A 82 -0.34 15.85 -4.39
C VAL A 82 -1.83 15.81 -4.69
N LYS A 83 -2.54 16.87 -4.32
CA LYS A 83 -3.97 17.04 -4.60
C LYS A 83 -4.16 18.26 -5.48
N ASP A 84 -4.81 18.09 -6.64
CA ASP A 84 -5.10 19.18 -7.58
C ASP A 84 -3.86 20.06 -7.82
N ASP A 85 -2.72 19.44 -8.12
CA ASP A 85 -1.41 20.04 -8.40
C ASP A 85 -0.76 20.77 -7.21
N GLN A 86 -1.27 20.57 -6.00
CA GLN A 86 -0.67 21.13 -4.78
C GLN A 86 -0.26 20.02 -3.81
N ILE A 87 0.87 20.22 -3.12
CA ILE A 87 1.34 19.27 -2.13
C ILE A 87 0.34 19.21 -0.97
N PHE A 88 -0.22 18.03 -0.75
CA PHE A 88 -1.14 17.74 0.35
C PHE A 88 -0.39 17.15 1.56
N PHE A 89 0.59 16.30 1.31
CA PHE A 89 1.37 15.62 2.34
C PHE A 89 2.72 15.22 1.76
N ASP A 90 3.80 15.37 2.51
CA ASP A 90 5.14 15.00 2.06
C ASP A 90 6.04 14.73 3.27
N GLU A 91 6.11 13.47 3.71
CA GLU A 91 6.88 13.07 4.88
C GLU A 91 7.49 11.68 4.74
N THR A 92 8.53 11.44 5.52
CA THR A 92 9.09 10.11 5.75
C THR A 92 8.34 9.43 6.88
N ILE A 93 7.97 8.17 6.68
CA ILE A 93 7.26 7.37 7.67
C ILE A 93 8.03 6.08 7.92
N ASN A 94 8.33 5.81 9.19
CA ASN A 94 8.91 4.54 9.61
C ASN A 94 7.78 3.54 9.86
N THR A 95 7.50 2.70 8.88
CA THR A 95 6.43 1.70 9.00
C THR A 95 6.86 0.54 9.88
N LYS A 96 5.92 0.01 10.66
CA LYS A 96 6.19 -1.06 11.62
C LYS A 96 4.94 -1.89 11.90
N GLY A 97 5.14 -3.15 12.27
CA GLY A 97 4.07 -4.05 12.68
C GLY A 97 3.14 -4.45 11.54
N THR A 98 2.16 -5.25 11.86
CA THR A 98 1.03 -5.58 10.99
C THR A 98 -0.24 -5.71 11.81
N ASP A 99 -1.37 -5.39 11.21
CA ASP A 99 -2.68 -5.53 11.81
C ASP A 99 -3.63 -6.13 10.77
N GLY A 100 -3.98 -7.39 11.00
CA GLY A 100 -4.87 -8.11 10.12
C GLY A 100 -4.24 -8.58 8.82
N GLY A 101 -5.07 -9.16 7.99
CA GLY A 101 -4.71 -9.71 6.69
C GLY A 101 -5.66 -9.24 5.60
N GLN A 102 -5.19 -9.31 4.37
CA GLN A 102 -5.96 -9.00 3.19
C GLN A 102 -5.70 -10.03 2.12
N ALA A 103 -6.75 -10.66 1.61
CA ALA A 103 -6.66 -11.52 0.45
C ALA A 103 -7.20 -10.80 -0.78
N PHE A 104 -6.51 -10.93 -1.90
CA PHE A 104 -6.96 -10.32 -3.15
C PHE A 104 -6.43 -11.11 -4.34
N ASP A 105 -7.06 -10.91 -5.48
CA ASP A 105 -6.63 -11.51 -6.73
C ASP A 105 -5.73 -10.55 -7.49
N TYR A 106 -4.55 -11.03 -7.89
CA TYR A 106 -3.60 -10.28 -8.66
C TYR A 106 -3.01 -11.15 -9.76
N GLN A 107 -3.18 -10.74 -11.01
CA GLN A 107 -2.70 -11.51 -12.19
C GLN A 107 -3.11 -12.99 -12.14
N GLU A 108 -4.40 -13.24 -11.92
CA GLU A 108 -5.00 -14.58 -11.87
C GLU A 108 -4.51 -15.46 -10.70
N ARG A 109 -3.88 -14.86 -9.69
CA ARG A 109 -3.44 -15.54 -8.48
C ARG A 109 -4.18 -15.00 -7.26
N ARG A 110 -4.55 -15.90 -6.36
CA ARG A 110 -5.09 -15.51 -5.05
C ARG A 110 -3.94 -15.31 -4.07
N LEU A 111 -3.76 -14.10 -3.59
CA LEU A 111 -2.70 -13.74 -2.65
C LEU A 111 -3.27 -13.52 -1.26
N ASN A 112 -2.58 -14.05 -0.26
CA ASN A 112 -2.85 -13.76 1.16
C ASN A 112 -1.72 -12.87 1.66
N THR A 113 -2.07 -11.75 2.27
CA THR A 113 -1.10 -10.77 2.73
C THR A 113 -1.35 -10.35 4.17
N ALA A 114 -0.28 -9.93 4.84
CA ALA A 114 -0.35 -9.20 6.10
C ALA A 114 -0.36 -7.70 5.79
N VAL A 115 -1.17 -6.95 6.53
CA VAL A 115 -1.38 -5.51 6.30
C VAL A 115 -0.54 -4.71 7.27
N ARG A 116 0.32 -3.85 6.73
CA ARG A 116 1.06 -2.86 7.51
C ARG A 116 0.58 -1.45 7.16
N ASP A 117 -0.04 -0.78 8.11
CA ASP A 117 -0.53 0.57 7.89
C ASP A 117 0.63 1.54 7.67
N ILE A 118 0.51 2.37 6.65
CA ILE A 118 1.39 3.52 6.48
C ILE A 118 0.76 4.73 7.16
N LYS A 119 -0.42 5.14 6.70
CA LYS A 119 -1.17 6.25 7.27
C LYS A 119 -2.60 6.28 6.74
N SER A 120 -3.52 6.73 7.59
CA SER A 120 -4.90 7.01 7.21
C SER A 120 -5.11 8.50 7.03
N PHE A 121 -5.93 8.86 6.04
CA PHE A 121 -6.30 10.25 5.77
C PHE A 121 -7.81 10.37 5.56
N SER A 122 -8.35 11.51 5.95
CA SER A 122 -9.64 11.96 5.45
C SER A 122 -9.39 12.73 4.16
N LEU A 123 -9.86 12.20 3.03
CA LEU A 123 -9.67 12.82 1.73
C LEU A 123 -10.98 13.41 1.22
N SER A 124 -10.94 14.68 0.83
CA SER A 124 -12.04 15.38 0.17
C SER A 124 -12.00 15.16 -1.34
N PRO A 125 -13.10 15.43 -2.06
CA PRO A 125 -13.11 15.30 -3.51
C PRO A 125 -11.97 16.07 -4.18
N GLY A 126 -11.35 15.44 -5.17
CA GLY A 126 -10.24 15.98 -5.93
C GLY A 126 -9.44 14.91 -6.63
N ARG A 127 -8.41 15.34 -7.35
CA ARG A 127 -7.48 14.47 -8.04
C ARG A 127 -6.20 14.34 -7.23
N TYR A 128 -5.81 13.12 -6.96
CA TYR A 128 -4.65 12.79 -6.13
C TYR A 128 -3.60 12.04 -6.93
N SER A 129 -2.36 12.41 -6.71
CA SER A 129 -1.19 11.66 -7.13
C SER A 129 -0.37 11.30 -5.90
N VAL A 130 -0.08 10.02 -5.73
CA VAL A 130 0.64 9.50 -4.56
C VAL A 130 1.91 8.83 -5.03
N VAL A 131 3.05 9.21 -4.45
CA VAL A 131 4.33 8.54 -4.69
C VAL A 131 4.83 7.97 -3.38
N ILE A 132 5.07 6.66 -3.38
CA ILE A 132 5.67 5.95 -2.25
C ILE A 132 7.03 5.43 -2.70
N THR A 133 8.07 5.77 -1.94
CA THR A 133 9.45 5.40 -2.26
C THR A 133 10.11 4.72 -1.07
N THR A 134 10.77 3.60 -1.32
CA THR A 134 11.59 2.92 -0.31
C THR A 134 12.88 3.69 -0.10
N LEU A 135 13.29 3.86 1.17
CA LEU A 135 14.44 4.69 1.52
C LEU A 135 15.68 3.89 1.91
N GLU A 136 15.53 2.62 2.27
CA GLU A 136 16.61 1.77 2.72
C GLU A 136 16.55 0.38 2.08
N ASP A 137 17.69 -0.27 1.94
CA ASP A 137 17.75 -1.69 1.59
C ASP A 137 17.29 -2.51 2.79
N VAL A 138 16.38 -3.45 2.57
CA VAL A 138 15.87 -4.37 3.57
C VAL A 138 16.01 -5.80 3.05
N ALA A 139 17.23 -6.33 3.11
CA ALA A 139 17.58 -7.61 2.50
C ALA A 139 16.73 -8.78 3.02
N LEU A 140 16.23 -8.71 4.25
CA LEU A 140 15.37 -9.74 4.84
C LEU A 140 14.05 -9.91 4.08
N PHE A 141 13.65 -8.92 3.29
CA PHE A 141 12.45 -8.97 2.47
C PHE A 141 12.68 -9.52 1.06
N ASN A 142 13.90 -9.94 0.73
CA ASN A 142 14.17 -10.59 -0.55
C ASN A 142 13.25 -11.81 -0.73
N GLY A 143 12.58 -11.87 -1.89
CA GLY A 143 11.67 -12.97 -2.22
C GLY A 143 10.27 -12.83 -1.61
N ILE A 144 10.00 -11.80 -0.83
CA ILE A 144 8.66 -11.53 -0.29
C ILE A 144 7.95 -10.56 -1.21
N GLU A 145 6.93 -11.07 -1.90
CA GLU A 145 6.11 -10.24 -2.78
C GLU A 145 5.32 -9.23 -1.96
N SER A 146 5.43 -7.95 -2.34
CA SER A 146 4.86 -6.85 -1.56
C SER A 146 4.12 -5.89 -2.47
N PHE A 147 3.13 -5.20 -1.89
CA PHE A 147 2.26 -4.27 -2.61
C PHE A 147 2.03 -3.02 -1.79
N VAL A 148 1.75 -1.94 -2.50
CA VAL A 148 1.10 -0.75 -1.95
C VAL A 148 -0.40 -0.90 -2.16
N ASN A 149 -1.17 -0.66 -1.13
CA ASN A 149 -2.63 -0.62 -1.21
C ASN A 149 -3.13 0.76 -0.80
N VAL A 150 -4.02 1.32 -1.60
CA VAL A 150 -4.75 2.55 -1.27
C VAL A 150 -6.23 2.22 -1.37
N ALA A 151 -6.93 2.31 -0.25
CA ALA A 151 -8.31 1.85 -0.18
C ALA A 151 -9.16 2.71 0.75
N TYR A 152 -10.43 2.79 0.42
CA TYR A 152 -11.42 3.34 1.33
C TYR A 152 -11.42 2.54 2.63
N TYR A 153 -11.40 3.27 3.71
CA TYR A 153 -11.40 2.70 5.05
C TYR A 153 -12.35 3.48 5.95
N GLU A 154 -13.38 2.81 6.44
CA GLU A 154 -14.28 3.39 7.41
C GLU A 154 -13.98 2.76 8.78
N PRO A 155 -13.50 3.55 9.76
CA PRO A 155 -13.24 3.02 11.09
C PRO A 155 -14.54 2.45 11.67
N LYS A 156 -14.48 1.24 12.17
CA LYS A 156 -15.60 0.68 12.94
C LYS A 156 -15.68 1.42 14.28
N ILE A 157 -16.79 2.09 14.44
CA ILE A 157 -17.11 2.73 15.71
C ILE A 157 -17.56 1.67 16.71
#